data_e924b4e592b5dab7861062aa863e89ae
#
_entry.id   e924b4e592b5dab7861062aa863e89ae
#
_cell.length_a   1.000
_cell.length_b   1.000
_cell.length_c   1.000
_cell.angle_alpha   90.00
_cell.angle_beta   90.00
_cell.angle_gamma   90.00
#
_symmetry.space_group_name_H-M   'P 1'
#
loop_
_entity.id
_entity.type
_entity.pdbx_description
1 polymer ?
#
loop_
_entity_poly.entity_id
_entity_poly.type
_entity_poly.pdbx_seq_one_letter_code
_entity_poly.pdbx_strand_id
1 'polypeptide(L)'
;MTRQPMMKTRIGMQVLLLTASVSLFAQNNMALTQKQQALAAIAANEAKGNIEGLKAALNEGLEQGLTVSEAKEALSHLYAYTGFPRSLNALGALQQVIKERTDAGLRVEEGREADPLPKDYDALKQGTEVQTKLVGGQPFTYAFAPQTDFYLKAHLFGDIFARNNLTFAEREIVTVSAISALPGCEPQLVAHVSGARNMGVSDVELRALPAFLEEKVGFAEAERLRGALASVLGGAHTPVQTVDFSVWPQGEPNSAYAQYFTGNSYLAPMEGGIANVTFEPRCRNNWHIHHKQVQVLICVAGRGWYQEWGKPAVPMTPGTIIAIPAEVKHWHGAAKDSWFQHLTYHKDVQEGASNEWLEPVTDGQYDAL
;
A
#
# COMPACT_ATOMS: atom_id res chain seq x y z
N MET A 1 41.17 27.73 -49.62
CA MET A 1 41.59 26.90 -48.47
C MET A 1 41.18 27.63 -47.20
N THR A 2 40.02 27.33 -46.64
CA THR A 2 39.56 27.83 -45.33
C THR A 2 38.72 26.75 -44.69
N ARG A 3 39.22 26.21 -43.59
CA ARG A 3 38.62 25.12 -42.80
C ARG A 3 37.52 25.71 -41.87
N GLN A 4 36.33 25.11 -41.88
CA GLN A 4 35.31 25.30 -40.88
C GLN A 4 35.69 24.54 -39.60
N PRO A 5 35.40 25.05 -38.40
CA PRO A 5 35.47 24.27 -37.17
C PRO A 5 34.15 23.57 -36.87
N MET A 6 34.26 22.33 -36.48
CA MET A 6 33.16 21.43 -36.06
C MET A 6 32.52 21.89 -34.78
N MET A 7 31.20 21.92 -34.81
CA MET A 7 30.30 22.05 -33.63
C MET A 7 30.18 20.65 -33.00
N LYS A 8 30.80 20.42 -31.88
CA LYS A 8 30.54 19.27 -30.99
C LYS A 8 30.08 19.77 -29.62
N THR A 9 29.16 19.02 -29.07
CA THR A 9 28.79 18.96 -27.64
C THR A 9 27.61 19.82 -27.20
N ARG A 10 26.40 19.29 -27.29
CA ARG A 10 25.29 19.55 -26.35
C ARG A 10 24.30 18.35 -26.25
N ILE A 11 24.79 17.11 -26.15
CA ILE A 11 23.93 15.91 -25.97
C ILE A 11 24.17 15.24 -24.60
N GLY A 12 25.14 15.73 -23.82
CA GLY A 12 25.60 15.03 -22.61
C GLY A 12 24.80 15.28 -21.33
N MET A 13 23.88 16.27 -21.26
CA MET A 13 23.31 16.70 -19.97
C MET A 13 21.86 16.26 -19.71
N GLN A 14 21.13 15.82 -20.72
CA GLN A 14 19.76 15.30 -20.53
C GLN A 14 19.70 13.80 -20.21
N VAL A 15 20.73 13.02 -20.55
CA VAL A 15 20.78 11.58 -20.25
C VAL A 15 21.15 11.32 -18.78
N LEU A 16 21.87 12.24 -18.10
CA LEU A 16 22.27 12.06 -16.69
C LEU A 16 21.12 12.27 -15.69
N LEU A 17 20.13 13.08 -16.01
CA LEU A 17 18.99 13.34 -15.10
C LEU A 17 17.92 12.24 -15.16
N LEU A 18 17.72 11.57 -16.30
CA LEU A 18 16.85 10.40 -16.41
C LEU A 18 17.46 9.16 -15.75
N THR A 19 18.78 8.99 -15.78
CA THR A 19 19.44 7.86 -15.14
C THR A 19 19.47 7.98 -13.61
N ALA A 20 19.47 9.19 -13.05
CA ALA A 20 19.45 9.40 -11.60
C ALA A 20 18.06 9.08 -10.99
N SER A 21 16.96 9.45 -11.64
CA SER A 21 15.61 9.12 -11.17
C SER A 21 15.30 7.61 -11.29
N VAL A 22 15.70 6.97 -12.36
CA VAL A 22 15.58 5.51 -12.52
C VAL A 22 16.48 4.78 -11.53
N SER A 23 17.65 5.32 -11.15
CA SER A 23 18.53 4.74 -10.14
C SER A 23 17.97 4.83 -8.73
N LEU A 24 17.25 5.90 -8.35
CA LEU A 24 16.63 6.00 -7.03
C LEU A 24 15.44 5.05 -6.87
N PHE A 25 14.60 4.90 -7.90
CA PHE A 25 13.52 3.90 -7.91
C PHE A 25 14.07 2.46 -7.92
N ALA A 26 15.13 2.20 -8.69
CA ALA A 26 15.80 0.90 -8.71
C ALA A 26 16.54 0.60 -7.40
N GLN A 27 17.11 1.59 -6.71
CA GLN A 27 17.76 1.40 -5.40
C GLN A 27 16.77 1.11 -4.28
N ASN A 28 15.56 1.70 -4.28
CA ASN A 28 14.52 1.36 -3.31
C ASN A 28 13.95 -0.06 -3.54
N ASN A 29 13.83 -0.50 -4.79
CA ASN A 29 13.39 -1.88 -5.10
C ASN A 29 14.49 -2.93 -4.88
N MET A 30 15.78 -2.55 -4.77
CA MET A 30 16.86 -3.48 -4.43
C MET A 30 17.06 -3.71 -2.92
N ALA A 31 16.39 -2.92 -2.07
CA ALA A 31 16.47 -3.09 -0.61
C ALA A 31 15.73 -4.34 -0.12
N LEU A 32 14.66 -4.75 -0.80
CA LEU A 32 13.88 -5.96 -0.51
C LEU A 32 14.15 -7.02 -1.59
N THR A 33 14.41 -8.25 -1.18
CA THR A 33 14.47 -9.38 -2.12
C THR A 33 13.10 -9.64 -2.74
N GLN A 34 13.04 -10.28 -3.90
CA GLN A 34 11.78 -10.67 -4.55
C GLN A 34 10.89 -11.50 -3.62
N LYS A 35 11.47 -12.41 -2.84
CA LYS A 35 10.74 -13.19 -1.83
C LYS A 35 10.13 -12.32 -0.74
N GLN A 36 10.89 -11.36 -0.20
CA GLN A 36 10.37 -10.43 0.80
C GLN A 36 9.25 -9.54 0.26
N GLN A 37 9.37 -9.07 -0.97
CA GLN A 37 8.34 -8.32 -1.67
C GLN A 37 7.05 -9.15 -1.84
N ALA A 38 7.18 -10.39 -2.31
CA ALA A 38 6.04 -11.30 -2.45
C ALA A 38 5.35 -11.56 -1.12
N LEU A 39 6.12 -11.89 -0.07
CA LEU A 39 5.60 -12.14 1.27
C LEU A 39 4.88 -10.90 1.85
N ALA A 40 5.43 -9.69 1.66
CA ALA A 40 4.83 -8.45 2.12
C ALA A 40 3.50 -8.15 1.42
N ALA A 41 3.46 -8.28 0.08
CA ALA A 41 2.23 -8.05 -0.70
C ALA A 41 1.14 -9.07 -0.36
N ILE A 42 1.49 -10.35 -0.24
CA ILE A 42 0.57 -11.44 0.16
C ILE A 42 -0.01 -11.14 1.54
N ALA A 43 0.83 -10.82 2.52
CA ALA A 43 0.42 -10.60 3.89
C ALA A 43 -0.51 -9.39 4.05
N ALA A 44 -0.19 -8.27 3.44
CA ALA A 44 -1.01 -7.07 3.53
C ALA A 44 -2.36 -7.22 2.81
N ASN A 45 -2.41 -7.87 1.63
CA ASN A 45 -3.66 -8.14 0.93
C ASN A 45 -4.54 -9.15 1.67
N GLU A 46 -3.95 -10.20 2.28
CA GLU A 46 -4.68 -11.13 3.16
C GLU A 46 -5.31 -10.38 4.32
N ALA A 47 -4.52 -9.60 5.07
CA ALA A 47 -4.98 -8.87 6.23
C ALA A 47 -6.04 -7.81 5.91
N LYS A 48 -5.96 -7.19 4.73
CA LYS A 48 -6.99 -6.28 4.19
C LYS A 48 -8.27 -7.02 3.78
N GLY A 49 -8.18 -8.32 3.49
CA GLY A 49 -9.28 -9.11 2.91
C GLY A 49 -9.47 -8.86 1.41
N ASN A 50 -8.45 -8.30 0.75
CA ASN A 50 -8.45 -8.04 -0.70
C ASN A 50 -8.05 -9.31 -1.47
N ILE A 51 -9.01 -10.17 -1.76
CA ILE A 51 -8.75 -11.46 -2.43
C ILE A 51 -8.19 -11.30 -3.84
N GLU A 52 -8.63 -10.31 -4.60
CA GLU A 52 -8.11 -10.07 -5.96
C GLU A 52 -6.65 -9.59 -5.92
N GLY A 53 -6.32 -8.64 -5.04
CA GLY A 53 -4.94 -8.22 -4.81
C GLY A 53 -4.06 -9.35 -4.28
N LEU A 54 -4.61 -10.22 -3.42
CA LEU A 54 -3.92 -11.42 -2.93
C LEU A 54 -3.58 -12.39 -4.06
N LYS A 55 -4.54 -12.70 -4.95
CA LYS A 55 -4.30 -13.57 -6.11
C LYS A 55 -3.23 -13.01 -7.05
N ALA A 56 -3.27 -11.70 -7.29
CA ALA A 56 -2.23 -11.03 -8.07
C ALA A 56 -0.85 -11.15 -7.42
N ALA A 57 -0.75 -10.90 -6.11
CA ALA A 57 0.50 -11.03 -5.36
C ALA A 57 1.03 -12.48 -5.31
N LEU A 58 0.12 -13.47 -5.18
CA LEU A 58 0.47 -14.88 -5.22
C LEU A 58 1.00 -15.29 -6.61
N ASN A 59 0.35 -14.86 -7.70
CA ASN A 59 0.81 -15.13 -9.06
C ASN A 59 2.18 -14.53 -9.32
N GLU A 60 2.39 -13.26 -8.95
CA GLU A 60 3.68 -12.58 -9.09
C GLU A 60 4.77 -13.28 -8.26
N GLY A 61 4.46 -13.62 -6.99
CA GLY A 61 5.40 -14.28 -6.11
C GLY A 61 5.84 -15.66 -6.61
N LEU A 62 4.90 -16.50 -7.04
CA LEU A 62 5.19 -17.82 -7.61
C LEU A 62 6.00 -17.71 -8.91
N GLU A 63 5.73 -16.70 -9.75
CA GLU A 63 6.52 -16.43 -10.95
C GLU A 63 7.97 -16.04 -10.62
N GLN A 64 8.16 -15.28 -9.54
CA GLN A 64 9.47 -14.83 -9.06
C GLN A 64 10.21 -15.88 -8.22
N GLY A 65 9.65 -17.07 -8.02
CA GLY A 65 10.29 -18.19 -7.35
C GLY A 65 9.92 -18.38 -5.87
N LEU A 66 8.88 -17.68 -5.35
CA LEU A 66 8.26 -18.08 -4.09
C LEU A 66 7.68 -19.48 -4.24
N THR A 67 7.90 -20.34 -3.27
CA THR A 67 7.37 -21.71 -3.30
C THR A 67 5.98 -21.81 -2.69
N VAL A 68 5.23 -22.83 -3.06
CA VAL A 68 3.91 -23.12 -2.49
C VAL A 68 3.99 -23.33 -0.99
N SER A 69 5.03 -24.04 -0.51
CA SER A 69 5.26 -24.27 0.93
C SER A 69 5.47 -22.96 1.69
N GLU A 70 6.25 -22.02 1.14
CA GLU A 70 6.47 -20.71 1.76
C GLU A 70 5.20 -19.84 1.76
N ALA A 71 4.42 -19.85 0.67
CA ALA A 71 3.13 -19.16 0.60
C ALA A 71 2.12 -19.74 1.60
N LYS A 72 1.98 -21.09 1.66
CA LYS A 72 1.16 -21.77 2.66
C LYS A 72 1.56 -21.38 4.09
N GLU A 73 2.86 -21.36 4.34
CA GLU A 73 3.38 -21.03 5.68
C GLU A 73 3.06 -19.58 6.07
N ALA A 74 3.26 -18.62 5.18
CA ALA A 74 2.93 -17.22 5.43
C ALA A 74 1.43 -17.04 5.73
N LEU A 75 0.55 -17.64 4.91
CA LEU A 75 -0.89 -17.55 5.10
C LEU A 75 -1.38 -18.28 6.35
N SER A 76 -0.74 -19.40 6.71
CA SER A 76 -1.02 -20.12 7.95
C SER A 76 -0.53 -19.36 9.17
N HIS A 77 0.63 -18.71 9.11
CA HIS A 77 1.15 -17.84 10.16
C HIS A 77 0.18 -16.68 10.48
N LEU A 78 -0.43 -16.11 9.45
CA LEU A 78 -1.28 -14.93 9.56
C LEU A 78 -2.57 -15.16 10.35
N TYR A 79 -3.07 -16.38 10.49
CA TYR A 79 -4.30 -16.59 11.26
C TYR A 79 -4.19 -16.08 12.72
N ALA A 80 -2.98 -16.05 13.28
CA ALA A 80 -2.74 -15.56 14.63
C ALA A 80 -2.94 -14.02 14.75
N TYR A 81 -2.96 -13.30 13.64
CA TYR A 81 -3.13 -11.85 13.57
C TYR A 81 -4.47 -11.44 12.94
N THR A 82 -4.93 -12.18 11.95
CA THR A 82 -6.10 -11.85 11.12
C THR A 82 -7.30 -12.76 11.39
N GLY A 83 -7.09 -13.83 12.15
CA GLY A 83 -8.08 -14.87 12.45
C GLY A 83 -8.23 -15.90 11.34
N PHE A 84 -8.75 -17.08 11.71
CA PHE A 84 -9.00 -18.19 10.79
C PHE A 84 -9.81 -17.81 9.54
N PRO A 85 -10.88 -16.99 9.61
CA PRO A 85 -11.69 -16.70 8.42
C PRO A 85 -10.87 -16.10 7.27
N ARG A 86 -10.00 -15.13 7.54
CA ARG A 86 -9.16 -14.51 6.51
C ARG A 86 -8.10 -15.47 6.00
N SER A 87 -7.39 -16.15 6.90
CA SER A 87 -6.36 -17.14 6.54
C SER A 87 -6.94 -18.29 5.68
N LEU A 88 -8.12 -18.83 6.04
CA LEU A 88 -8.77 -19.88 5.26
C LEU A 88 -9.21 -19.39 3.86
N ASN A 89 -9.74 -18.19 3.75
CA ASN A 89 -10.07 -17.59 2.45
C ASN A 89 -8.81 -17.41 1.60
N ALA A 90 -7.71 -16.98 2.20
CA ALA A 90 -6.44 -16.79 1.53
C ALA A 90 -5.80 -18.10 1.06
N LEU A 91 -5.86 -19.16 1.88
CA LEU A 91 -5.43 -20.51 1.49
C LEU A 91 -6.28 -21.05 0.34
N GLY A 92 -7.59 -20.79 0.34
CA GLY A 92 -8.47 -21.10 -0.78
C GLY A 92 -8.09 -20.37 -2.07
N ALA A 93 -7.72 -19.08 -1.96
CA ALA A 93 -7.22 -18.29 -3.09
C ALA A 93 -5.89 -18.84 -3.62
N LEU A 94 -4.96 -19.23 -2.75
CA LEU A 94 -3.70 -19.88 -3.14
C LEU A 94 -3.97 -21.17 -3.90
N GLN A 95 -4.88 -22.03 -3.39
CA GLN A 95 -5.24 -23.29 -4.06
C GLN A 95 -5.79 -23.03 -5.47
N GLN A 96 -6.61 -22.01 -5.63
CA GLN A 96 -7.14 -21.62 -6.93
C GLN A 96 -6.03 -21.13 -7.87
N VAL A 97 -5.13 -20.25 -7.41
CA VAL A 97 -3.99 -19.76 -8.19
C VAL A 97 -3.07 -20.90 -8.63
N ILE A 98 -2.76 -21.86 -7.74
CA ILE A 98 -1.97 -23.05 -8.08
C ILE A 98 -2.64 -23.85 -9.20
N LYS A 99 -3.95 -24.08 -9.09
CA LYS A 99 -4.71 -24.81 -10.11
C LYS A 99 -4.67 -24.08 -11.46
N GLU A 100 -4.96 -22.77 -11.48
CA GLU A 100 -4.97 -21.96 -12.70
C GLU A 100 -3.59 -21.92 -13.37
N ARG A 101 -2.51 -21.79 -12.61
CA ARG A 101 -1.13 -21.85 -13.13
C ARG A 101 -0.79 -23.22 -13.69
N THR A 102 -1.17 -24.29 -12.99
CA THR A 102 -0.93 -25.67 -13.44
C THR A 102 -1.67 -25.96 -14.74
N ASP A 103 -2.95 -25.56 -14.82
CA ASP A 103 -3.77 -25.74 -16.04
C ASP A 103 -3.20 -24.94 -17.23
N ALA A 104 -2.57 -23.81 -16.97
CA ALA A 104 -1.89 -22.97 -17.96
C ALA A 104 -0.45 -23.41 -18.29
N GLY A 105 0.07 -24.46 -17.66
CA GLY A 105 1.44 -24.94 -17.84
C GLY A 105 2.50 -23.98 -17.29
N LEU A 106 2.15 -23.08 -16.37
CA LEU A 106 3.05 -22.14 -15.74
C LEU A 106 3.82 -22.79 -14.58
N ARG A 107 4.97 -22.23 -14.23
CA ARG A 107 5.80 -22.73 -13.13
C ARG A 107 5.04 -22.70 -11.82
N VAL A 108 5.00 -23.84 -11.12
CA VAL A 108 4.59 -23.99 -9.74
C VAL A 108 5.63 -24.85 -9.04
N GLU A 109 6.33 -24.30 -8.06
CA GLU A 109 7.35 -24.98 -7.29
C GLU A 109 6.85 -25.28 -5.89
N GLU A 110 6.77 -26.56 -5.49
CA GLU A 110 6.21 -26.94 -4.20
C GLU A 110 7.05 -26.42 -3.02
N GLY A 111 8.36 -26.47 -3.15
CA GLY A 111 9.27 -26.04 -2.09
C GLY A 111 9.46 -27.07 -0.97
N ARG A 112 10.28 -26.69 0.02
CA ARG A 112 10.59 -27.54 1.18
C ARG A 112 9.54 -27.32 2.27
N GLU A 113 9.00 -28.38 2.82
CA GLU A 113 8.20 -28.30 4.05
C GLU A 113 9.09 -28.07 5.28
N ALA A 114 8.48 -27.62 6.38
CA ALA A 114 9.18 -27.46 7.64
C ALA A 114 9.67 -28.83 8.17
N ASP A 115 10.83 -28.82 8.82
CA ASP A 115 11.35 -30.02 9.46
C ASP A 115 10.42 -30.47 10.61
N PRO A 116 10.29 -31.77 10.88
CA PRO A 116 9.59 -32.27 12.05
C PRO A 116 10.20 -31.74 13.35
N LEU A 117 9.36 -31.35 14.30
CA LEU A 117 9.82 -30.96 15.62
C LEU A 117 10.36 -32.16 16.41
N PRO A 118 11.37 -31.99 17.31
CA PRO A 118 11.85 -33.03 18.20
C PRO A 118 10.71 -33.63 19.03
N LYS A 119 10.84 -34.90 19.42
CA LYS A 119 9.81 -35.59 20.22
C LYS A 119 9.62 -34.99 21.62
N ASP A 120 10.65 -34.37 22.16
CA ASP A 120 10.69 -33.70 23.46
C ASP A 120 10.55 -32.17 23.33
N TYR A 121 9.98 -31.70 22.22
CA TYR A 121 9.77 -30.27 21.97
C TYR A 121 8.80 -29.67 22.98
N ASP A 122 9.26 -28.64 23.70
CA ASP A 122 8.46 -27.85 24.63
C ASP A 122 8.11 -26.50 23.99
N ALA A 123 6.90 -26.40 23.43
CA ALA A 123 6.42 -25.21 22.74
C ALA A 123 6.38 -23.96 23.65
N LEU A 124 6.00 -24.11 24.92
CA LEU A 124 5.96 -22.96 25.85
C LEU A 124 7.36 -22.45 26.17
N LYS A 125 8.31 -23.33 26.40
CA LYS A 125 9.70 -22.96 26.66
C LYS A 125 10.33 -22.29 25.45
N GLN A 126 10.27 -22.95 24.30
CA GLN A 126 10.85 -22.43 23.05
C GLN A 126 10.17 -21.12 22.59
N GLY A 127 8.85 -21.05 22.70
CA GLY A 127 8.12 -19.84 22.37
C GLY A 127 8.41 -18.68 23.33
N THR A 128 8.68 -18.95 24.60
CA THR A 128 9.15 -17.92 25.54
C THR A 128 10.53 -17.39 25.14
N GLU A 129 11.45 -18.25 24.69
CA GLU A 129 12.76 -17.86 24.18
C GLU A 129 12.65 -17.00 22.91
N VAL A 130 11.79 -17.41 21.97
CA VAL A 130 11.54 -16.66 20.71
C VAL A 130 10.91 -15.29 21.02
N GLN A 131 9.89 -15.23 21.87
CA GLN A 131 9.28 -13.98 22.31
C GLN A 131 10.30 -13.06 22.98
N THR A 132 11.14 -13.61 23.89
CA THR A 132 12.19 -12.86 24.58
C THR A 132 13.17 -12.22 23.58
N LYS A 133 13.56 -12.96 22.54
CA LYS A 133 14.40 -12.44 21.47
C LYS A 133 13.68 -11.32 20.70
N LEU A 134 12.42 -11.51 20.34
CA LEU A 134 11.63 -10.53 19.60
C LEU A 134 11.51 -9.20 20.37
N VAL A 135 11.26 -9.26 21.68
CA VAL A 135 11.11 -8.03 22.49
C VAL A 135 12.45 -7.43 22.97
N GLY A 136 13.57 -7.96 22.55
CA GLY A 136 14.90 -7.40 22.84
C GLY A 136 15.51 -7.84 24.16
N GLY A 137 15.23 -9.06 24.62
CA GLY A 137 15.94 -9.72 25.73
C GLY A 137 15.27 -9.63 27.10
N GLN A 138 14.08 -9.02 27.20
CA GLN A 138 13.25 -9.05 28.42
C GLN A 138 11.95 -9.80 28.13
N PRO A 139 11.58 -10.85 28.89
CA PRO A 139 10.34 -11.59 28.64
C PRO A 139 9.12 -10.71 28.90
N PHE A 140 8.21 -10.69 27.95
CA PHE A 140 6.89 -10.08 28.13
C PHE A 140 5.95 -11.07 28.84
N THR A 141 5.17 -10.60 29.80
CA THR A 141 4.14 -11.40 30.46
C THR A 141 2.84 -10.60 30.56
N TYR A 142 1.78 -11.15 29.98
CA TYR A 142 0.46 -10.53 30.04
C TYR A 142 -0.33 -11.07 31.22
N ALA A 143 0.05 -10.63 32.44
CA ALA A 143 -0.50 -11.12 33.69
C ALA A 143 -2.01 -10.92 33.84
N PHE A 144 -2.58 -9.90 33.20
CA PHE A 144 -4.03 -9.64 33.21
C PHE A 144 -4.84 -10.75 32.52
N ALA A 145 -4.28 -11.38 31.51
CA ALA A 145 -4.93 -12.48 30.77
C ALA A 145 -3.94 -13.66 30.59
N PRO A 146 -3.74 -14.49 31.62
CA PRO A 146 -2.71 -15.55 31.60
C PRO A 146 -2.92 -16.58 30.48
N GLN A 147 -4.17 -16.83 30.08
CA GLN A 147 -4.45 -17.75 28.98
C GLN A 147 -4.00 -17.17 27.63
N THR A 148 -4.18 -15.86 27.42
CA THR A 148 -3.68 -15.17 26.21
C THR A 148 -2.14 -15.17 26.20
N ASP A 149 -1.50 -14.95 27.36
CA ASP A 149 -0.04 -15.04 27.49
C ASP A 149 0.48 -16.44 27.13
N PHE A 150 -0.23 -17.48 27.58
CA PHE A 150 0.09 -18.86 27.22
C PHE A 150 -0.03 -19.10 25.70
N TYR A 151 -1.12 -18.66 25.08
CA TYR A 151 -1.30 -18.83 23.63
C TYR A 151 -0.26 -18.07 22.83
N LEU A 152 0.09 -16.86 23.21
CA LEU A 152 1.15 -16.09 22.57
C LEU A 152 2.48 -16.86 22.62
N LYS A 153 2.85 -17.36 23.80
CA LYS A 153 4.13 -18.05 24.00
C LYS A 153 4.12 -19.44 23.37
N ALA A 154 3.21 -20.33 23.80
CA ALA A 154 3.24 -21.73 23.38
C ALA A 154 2.81 -21.89 21.92
N HIS A 155 1.77 -21.19 21.50
CA HIS A 155 1.22 -21.44 20.16
C HIS A 155 1.81 -20.53 19.10
N LEU A 156 1.76 -19.19 19.25
CA LEU A 156 2.30 -18.30 18.23
C LEU A 156 3.83 -18.45 18.14
N PHE A 157 4.55 -18.15 19.23
CA PHE A 157 6.02 -18.16 19.21
C PHE A 157 6.61 -19.56 19.37
N GLY A 158 5.85 -20.52 19.92
CA GLY A 158 6.24 -21.93 20.04
C GLY A 158 5.94 -22.73 18.77
N ASP A 159 4.67 -23.04 18.50
CA ASP A 159 4.30 -23.93 17.39
C ASP A 159 4.57 -23.31 16.01
N ILE A 160 4.13 -22.04 15.79
CA ILE A 160 4.21 -21.42 14.46
C ILE A 160 5.63 -20.99 14.14
N PHE A 161 6.31 -20.28 15.05
CA PHE A 161 7.69 -19.81 14.81
C PHE A 161 8.72 -20.94 14.79
N ALA A 162 8.41 -22.12 15.33
CA ALA A 162 9.29 -23.28 15.25
C ALA A 162 9.42 -23.86 13.84
N ARG A 163 8.46 -23.57 12.96
CA ARG A 163 8.46 -24.09 11.59
C ARG A 163 9.48 -23.31 10.75
N ASN A 164 10.48 -24.02 10.22
CA ASN A 164 11.71 -23.45 9.65
C ASN A 164 11.71 -23.30 8.13
N ASN A 165 10.55 -23.36 7.48
CA ASN A 165 10.40 -23.04 6.05
C ASN A 165 10.28 -21.55 5.77
N LEU A 166 10.05 -20.71 6.80
CA LEU A 166 10.31 -19.28 6.79
C LEU A 166 11.28 -18.91 7.92
N THR A 167 12.20 -18.01 7.67
CA THR A 167 13.09 -17.45 8.69
C THR A 167 12.32 -16.50 9.63
N PHE A 168 12.89 -16.19 10.80
CA PHE A 168 12.29 -15.21 11.71
C PHE A 168 12.17 -13.80 11.07
N ALA A 169 13.15 -13.40 10.27
CA ALA A 169 13.10 -12.14 9.54
C ALA A 169 11.93 -12.12 8.52
N GLU A 170 11.76 -13.20 7.75
CA GLU A 170 10.64 -13.32 6.80
C GLU A 170 9.28 -13.34 7.51
N ARG A 171 9.17 -14.02 8.65
CA ARG A 171 7.95 -14.01 9.47
C ARG A 171 7.61 -12.60 9.96
N GLU A 172 8.61 -11.82 10.38
CA GLU A 172 8.38 -10.44 10.81
C GLU A 172 8.04 -9.50 9.64
N ILE A 173 8.58 -9.70 8.43
CA ILE A 173 8.14 -8.99 7.22
C ILE A 173 6.66 -9.28 6.95
N VAL A 174 6.24 -10.56 7.02
CA VAL A 174 4.83 -10.99 6.92
C VAL A 174 3.98 -10.29 7.98
N THR A 175 4.41 -10.34 9.25
CA THR A 175 3.67 -9.78 10.38
C THR A 175 3.53 -8.26 10.29
N VAL A 176 4.63 -7.54 10.06
CA VAL A 176 4.63 -6.06 9.94
C VAL A 176 3.74 -5.63 8.77
N SER A 177 3.83 -6.31 7.63
CA SER A 177 3.01 -5.99 6.45
C SER A 177 1.52 -6.26 6.70
N ALA A 178 1.18 -7.37 7.35
CA ALA A 178 -0.20 -7.69 7.71
C ALA A 178 -0.77 -6.69 8.72
N ILE A 179 -0.05 -6.41 9.82
CA ILE A 179 -0.55 -5.49 10.86
C ILE A 179 -0.69 -4.07 10.30
N SER A 180 0.15 -3.66 9.34
CA SER A 180 0.00 -2.37 8.67
C SER A 180 -1.34 -2.25 7.94
N ALA A 181 -1.96 -3.37 7.56
CA ALA A 181 -3.27 -3.43 6.92
C ALA A 181 -4.44 -3.57 7.92
N LEU A 182 -4.17 -3.59 9.23
CA LEU A 182 -5.18 -3.71 10.29
C LEU A 182 -5.33 -2.39 11.05
N PRO A 183 -6.35 -1.57 10.77
CA PRO A 183 -6.63 -0.37 11.55
C PRO A 183 -6.88 -0.70 13.03
N GLY A 184 -6.38 0.15 13.94
CA GLY A 184 -6.52 -0.04 15.39
C GLY A 184 -5.49 -0.97 16.03
N CYS A 185 -4.52 -1.48 15.24
CA CYS A 185 -3.42 -2.33 15.71
C CYS A 185 -2.06 -1.60 15.71
N GLU A 186 -2.05 -0.27 15.76
CA GLU A 186 -0.84 0.55 15.70
C GLU A 186 0.17 0.24 16.82
N PRO A 187 -0.24 0.00 18.08
CA PRO A 187 0.70 -0.40 19.13
C PRO A 187 1.42 -1.71 18.82
N GLN A 188 0.71 -2.70 18.27
CA GLN A 188 1.29 -3.98 17.85
C GLN A 188 2.22 -3.79 16.64
N LEU A 189 1.87 -2.91 15.71
CA LEU A 189 2.73 -2.58 14.56
C LEU A 189 4.06 -2.00 15.04
N VAL A 190 4.05 -1.04 15.98
CA VAL A 190 5.26 -0.47 16.58
C VAL A 190 6.10 -1.54 17.26
N ALA A 191 5.47 -2.45 18.03
CA ALA A 191 6.15 -3.55 18.70
C ALA A 191 6.81 -4.50 17.69
N HIS A 192 6.11 -4.87 16.61
CA HIS A 192 6.65 -5.77 15.58
C HIS A 192 7.68 -5.11 14.66
N VAL A 193 7.62 -3.80 14.40
CA VAL A 193 8.72 -3.07 13.73
C VAL A 193 10.01 -3.15 14.58
N SER A 194 9.91 -2.98 15.88
CA SER A 194 11.05 -3.17 16.80
C SER A 194 11.50 -4.64 16.83
N GLY A 195 10.53 -5.56 16.90
CA GLY A 195 10.79 -7.01 16.89
C GLY A 195 11.45 -7.49 15.60
N ALA A 196 11.04 -6.97 14.46
CA ALA A 196 11.62 -7.30 13.15
C ALA A 196 13.14 -7.03 13.12
N ARG A 197 13.59 -5.91 13.68
CA ARG A 197 15.03 -5.62 13.84
C ARG A 197 15.73 -6.68 14.69
N ASN A 198 15.13 -7.04 15.83
CA ASN A 198 15.68 -8.06 16.73
C ASN A 198 15.70 -9.45 16.06
N MET A 199 14.83 -9.69 15.10
CA MET A 199 14.74 -10.93 14.33
C MET A 199 15.58 -10.94 13.05
N GLY A 200 16.27 -9.83 12.73
CA GLY A 200 17.26 -9.77 11.66
C GLY A 200 16.84 -9.01 10.40
N VAL A 201 15.69 -8.31 10.43
CA VAL A 201 15.32 -7.37 9.36
C VAL A 201 16.11 -6.08 9.53
N SER A 202 16.81 -5.64 8.51
CA SER A 202 17.60 -4.42 8.56
C SER A 202 16.73 -3.15 8.51
N ASP A 203 17.25 -2.03 9.01
CA ASP A 203 16.57 -0.73 8.92
C ASP A 203 16.34 -0.29 7.46
N VAL A 204 17.21 -0.73 6.54
CA VAL A 204 17.08 -0.43 5.10
C VAL A 204 15.89 -1.17 4.51
N GLU A 205 15.73 -2.46 4.82
CA GLU A 205 14.57 -3.26 4.40
C GLU A 205 13.27 -2.70 4.98
N LEU A 206 13.25 -2.39 6.28
CA LEU A 206 12.08 -1.81 6.94
C LEU A 206 11.67 -0.47 6.33
N ARG A 207 12.62 0.41 6.00
CA ARG A 207 12.32 1.71 5.37
C ARG A 207 11.88 1.58 3.92
N ALA A 208 12.15 0.47 3.25
CA ALA A 208 11.69 0.22 1.88
C ALA A 208 10.23 -0.29 1.82
N LEU A 209 9.75 -0.97 2.88
CA LEU A 209 8.41 -1.56 2.93
C LEU A 209 7.28 -0.58 2.65
N PRO A 210 7.23 0.65 3.23
CA PRO A 210 6.12 1.56 3.00
C PRO A 210 5.92 1.94 1.52
N ALA A 211 7.00 2.25 0.81
CA ALA A 211 6.90 2.61 -0.62
C ALA A 211 6.40 1.41 -1.45
N PHE A 212 6.87 0.22 -1.12
CA PHE A 212 6.41 -1.02 -1.76
C PHE A 212 4.93 -1.30 -1.46
N LEU A 213 4.49 -1.19 -0.20
CA LEU A 213 3.09 -1.40 0.18
C LEU A 213 2.16 -0.34 -0.42
N GLU A 214 2.61 0.91 -0.56
CA GLU A 214 1.84 1.96 -1.22
C GLU A 214 1.54 1.60 -2.67
N GLU A 215 2.53 1.09 -3.40
CA GLU A 215 2.38 0.66 -4.79
C GLU A 215 1.49 -0.59 -4.94
N LYS A 216 1.69 -1.60 -4.09
CA LYS A 216 1.07 -2.93 -4.26
C LYS A 216 -0.24 -3.12 -3.51
N VAL A 217 -0.52 -2.33 -2.49
CA VAL A 217 -1.68 -2.53 -1.59
C VAL A 217 -2.50 -1.27 -1.38
N GLY A 218 -1.84 -0.15 -0.99
CA GLY A 218 -2.49 1.14 -0.84
C GLY A 218 -1.79 2.09 0.12
N PHE A 219 -2.16 3.36 0.00
CA PHE A 219 -1.59 4.45 0.79
C PHE A 219 -1.83 4.27 2.30
N ALA A 220 -3.04 3.84 2.70
CA ALA A 220 -3.39 3.76 4.13
C ALA A 220 -2.53 2.74 4.90
N GLU A 221 -2.19 1.62 4.28
CA GLU A 221 -1.33 0.58 4.82
C GLU A 221 0.11 1.10 4.97
N ALA A 222 0.62 1.72 3.92
CA ALA A 222 1.94 2.33 3.90
C ALA A 222 2.08 3.43 4.95
N GLU A 223 1.05 4.25 5.14
CA GLU A 223 1.05 5.36 6.08
C GLU A 223 1.07 4.90 7.53
N ARG A 224 0.29 3.87 7.89
CA ARG A 224 0.39 3.27 9.23
C ARG A 224 1.79 2.74 9.51
N LEU A 225 2.42 2.10 8.52
CA LEU A 225 3.79 1.61 8.66
C LEU A 225 4.81 2.76 8.78
N ARG A 226 4.66 3.85 8.02
CA ARG A 226 5.52 5.06 8.17
C ARG A 226 5.47 5.61 9.60
N GLY A 227 4.27 5.70 10.18
CA GLY A 227 4.10 6.13 11.56
C GLY A 227 4.81 5.24 12.57
N ALA A 228 4.68 3.92 12.43
CA ALA A 228 5.38 2.95 13.27
C ALA A 228 6.91 3.03 13.12
N LEU A 229 7.39 3.14 11.88
CA LEU A 229 8.82 3.28 11.58
C LEU A 229 9.40 4.56 12.17
N ALA A 230 8.71 5.68 12.07
CA ALA A 230 9.14 6.94 12.68
C ALA A 230 9.27 6.82 14.20
N SER A 231 8.35 6.10 14.84
CA SER A 231 8.37 5.85 16.28
C SER A 231 9.56 4.99 16.72
N VAL A 232 9.98 4.02 15.91
CA VAL A 232 11.04 3.04 16.26
C VAL A 232 12.41 3.46 15.73
N LEU A 233 12.49 3.91 14.48
CA LEU A 233 13.74 4.19 13.80
C LEU A 233 14.09 5.68 13.79
N GLY A 234 13.21 6.51 14.33
CA GLY A 234 13.31 7.97 14.21
C GLY A 234 13.04 8.45 12.79
N GLY A 235 12.74 9.72 12.68
CA GLY A 235 12.41 10.42 11.44
C GLY A 235 11.20 11.34 11.63
N ALA A 236 11.08 12.34 10.78
CA ALA A 236 9.89 13.19 10.76
C ALA A 236 8.74 12.39 10.09
N HIS A 237 7.63 12.30 10.77
CA HIS A 237 6.38 11.78 10.23
C HIS A 237 5.26 12.74 10.62
N THR A 238 4.62 13.33 9.62
CA THR A 238 3.40 14.10 9.83
C THR A 238 2.23 13.17 9.55
N PRO A 239 1.41 12.85 10.57
CA PRO A 239 0.25 11.98 10.36
C PRO A 239 -0.67 12.57 9.29
N VAL A 240 -1.14 11.72 8.39
CA VAL A 240 -2.13 12.11 7.39
C VAL A 240 -3.46 12.36 8.06
N GLN A 241 -4.09 13.49 7.72
CA GLN A 241 -5.43 13.79 8.18
C GLN A 241 -6.43 12.83 7.53
N THR A 242 -7.04 11.97 8.34
CA THR A 242 -8.14 11.09 7.92
C THR A 242 -9.46 11.85 7.87
N VAL A 243 -10.41 11.32 7.11
CA VAL A 243 -11.80 11.83 7.05
C VAL A 243 -12.76 10.79 7.64
N ASP A 244 -13.86 11.27 8.18
CA ASP A 244 -14.95 10.41 8.65
C ASP A 244 -15.87 10.08 7.47
N PHE A 245 -15.90 8.81 7.07
CA PHE A 245 -16.75 8.32 5.98
C PHE A 245 -18.19 7.98 6.41
N SER A 246 -18.59 8.28 7.64
CA SER A 246 -19.93 7.99 8.14
C SER A 246 -21.01 8.87 7.49
N VAL A 247 -20.68 10.11 7.16
CA VAL A 247 -21.60 11.07 6.50
C VAL A 247 -21.55 10.96 4.99
N TRP A 248 -20.33 10.93 4.43
CA TRP A 248 -20.08 10.83 3.01
C TRP A 248 -19.30 9.54 2.73
N PRO A 249 -19.98 8.46 2.28
CA PRO A 249 -19.32 7.16 2.10
C PRO A 249 -18.16 7.26 1.11
N GLN A 250 -17.09 6.52 1.38
CA GLN A 250 -15.91 6.48 0.53
C GLN A 250 -16.24 6.14 -0.93
N GLY A 251 -17.16 5.22 -1.13
CA GLY A 251 -17.50 4.68 -2.44
C GLY A 251 -16.66 3.47 -2.83
N GLU A 252 -16.91 2.96 -4.03
CA GLU A 252 -16.16 1.85 -4.61
C GLU A 252 -14.91 2.37 -5.35
N PRO A 253 -13.87 1.53 -5.52
CA PRO A 253 -12.70 1.90 -6.32
C PRO A 253 -13.11 2.42 -7.69
N ASN A 254 -12.58 3.58 -8.08
CA ASN A 254 -12.94 4.27 -9.32
C ASN A 254 -12.24 3.64 -10.54
N SER A 255 -12.41 2.33 -10.72
CA SER A 255 -11.68 1.51 -11.70
C SER A 255 -11.92 1.96 -13.14
N ALA A 256 -13.13 2.44 -13.47
CA ALA A 256 -13.48 2.87 -14.83
C ALA A 256 -12.67 4.11 -15.30
N TYR A 257 -12.24 4.93 -14.36
CA TYR A 257 -11.50 6.17 -14.63
C TYR A 257 -10.05 6.13 -14.12
N ALA A 258 -9.58 4.99 -13.57
CA ALA A 258 -8.27 4.88 -12.93
C ALA A 258 -7.10 5.37 -13.81
N GLN A 259 -7.19 5.17 -15.14
CA GLN A 259 -6.19 5.64 -16.11
C GLN A 259 -6.03 7.18 -16.18
N TYR A 260 -6.99 7.93 -15.63
CA TYR A 260 -7.00 9.39 -15.61
C TYR A 260 -6.65 9.96 -14.23
N PHE A 261 -6.18 9.09 -13.31
CA PHE A 261 -5.79 9.50 -11.97
C PHE A 261 -4.37 9.04 -11.67
N THR A 262 -3.64 9.87 -10.92
CA THR A 262 -2.42 9.49 -10.23
C THR A 262 -2.79 9.20 -8.79
N GLY A 263 -2.57 7.97 -8.31
CA GLY A 263 -3.03 7.50 -6.99
C GLY A 263 -4.45 6.93 -7.01
N ASN A 264 -4.95 6.54 -5.84
CA ASN A 264 -6.24 5.86 -5.71
C ASN A 264 -7.39 6.86 -5.47
N SER A 265 -8.48 6.64 -6.18
CA SER A 265 -9.74 7.37 -5.97
C SER A 265 -10.92 6.41 -5.90
N TYR A 266 -11.99 6.88 -5.29
CA TYR A 266 -13.22 6.11 -5.09
C TYR A 266 -14.41 6.95 -5.53
N LEU A 267 -15.47 6.29 -5.99
CA LEU A 267 -16.66 6.92 -6.53
C LEU A 267 -17.92 6.35 -5.86
N ALA A 268 -18.73 7.21 -5.30
CA ALA A 268 -20.06 6.89 -4.81
C ALA A 268 -21.10 7.67 -5.64
N PRO A 269 -21.74 7.05 -6.65
CA PRO A 269 -22.86 7.66 -7.34
C PRO A 269 -24.04 7.88 -6.38
N MET A 270 -24.72 9.03 -6.51
CA MET A 270 -25.84 9.42 -5.69
C MET A 270 -27.04 9.80 -6.57
N GLU A 271 -28.20 9.93 -5.95
CA GLU A 271 -29.39 10.40 -6.69
C GLU A 271 -29.22 11.82 -7.24
N GLY A 272 -29.97 12.14 -8.29
CA GLY A 272 -29.97 13.47 -8.91
C GLY A 272 -28.74 13.79 -9.73
N GLY A 273 -27.95 12.80 -10.16
CA GLY A 273 -26.75 13.01 -10.96
C GLY A 273 -25.56 13.58 -10.20
N ILE A 274 -25.63 13.49 -8.87
CA ILE A 274 -24.52 13.86 -7.97
C ILE A 274 -23.61 12.63 -7.80
N ALA A 275 -22.32 12.86 -7.66
CA ALA A 275 -21.39 11.82 -7.21
C ALA A 275 -20.51 12.36 -6.06
N ASN A 276 -20.21 11.50 -5.07
CA ASN A 276 -19.13 11.76 -4.14
C ASN A 276 -17.85 11.12 -4.67
N VAL A 277 -16.80 11.92 -4.83
CA VAL A 277 -15.47 11.45 -5.24
C VAL A 277 -14.53 11.58 -4.07
N THR A 278 -13.91 10.46 -3.69
CA THR A 278 -12.94 10.38 -2.60
C THR A 278 -11.55 10.14 -3.17
N PHE A 279 -10.60 10.93 -2.72
CA PHE A 279 -9.19 10.86 -3.12
C PHE A 279 -8.34 10.47 -1.91
N GLU A 280 -7.48 9.49 -2.07
CA GLU A 280 -6.40 9.27 -1.09
C GLU A 280 -5.43 10.46 -1.10
N PRO A 281 -4.66 10.67 -0.02
CA PRO A 281 -3.59 11.66 -0.01
C PRO A 281 -2.70 11.52 -1.25
N ARG A 282 -2.30 12.65 -1.83
CA ARG A 282 -1.55 12.77 -3.09
C ARG A 282 -2.30 12.36 -4.35
N CYS A 283 -3.49 11.76 -4.27
CA CYS A 283 -4.27 11.40 -5.44
C CYS A 283 -4.81 12.65 -6.13
N ARG A 284 -4.69 12.69 -7.46
CA ARG A 284 -5.17 13.77 -8.32
C ARG A 284 -5.60 13.24 -9.68
N ASN A 285 -6.56 13.89 -10.29
CA ASN A 285 -6.91 13.59 -11.67
C ASN A 285 -6.00 14.31 -12.67
N ASN A 286 -6.04 13.85 -13.90
CA ASN A 286 -5.37 14.50 -15.02
C ASN A 286 -5.99 15.87 -15.31
N TRP A 287 -5.29 16.72 -16.03
CA TRP A 287 -5.87 17.87 -16.69
C TRP A 287 -7.03 17.42 -17.57
N HIS A 288 -8.15 18.12 -17.51
CA HIS A 288 -9.33 17.79 -18.29
C HIS A 288 -10.21 19.02 -18.56
N ILE A 289 -11.14 18.87 -19.50
CA ILE A 289 -12.08 19.91 -19.91
C ILE A 289 -13.49 19.31 -19.95
N HIS A 290 -14.47 20.07 -19.46
CA HIS A 290 -15.88 19.77 -19.62
C HIS A 290 -16.44 20.63 -20.74
N HIS A 291 -16.77 20.03 -21.88
CA HIS A 291 -17.34 20.72 -23.03
C HIS A 291 -18.85 20.90 -22.86
N LYS A 292 -19.34 22.11 -23.09
CA LYS A 292 -20.78 22.45 -23.12
C LYS A 292 -21.52 22.14 -21.80
N GLN A 293 -20.84 22.12 -20.67
CA GLN A 293 -21.40 21.91 -19.33
C GLN A 293 -20.50 22.53 -18.26
N VAL A 294 -21.13 22.97 -17.18
CA VAL A 294 -20.45 23.50 -16.01
C VAL A 294 -20.29 22.38 -14.98
N GLN A 295 -19.08 22.10 -14.52
CA GLN A 295 -18.88 21.20 -13.39
C GLN A 295 -18.92 21.99 -12.08
N VAL A 296 -19.61 21.46 -11.08
CA VAL A 296 -19.60 22.02 -9.73
C VAL A 296 -18.93 21.04 -8.78
N LEU A 297 -17.96 21.53 -8.02
CA LEU A 297 -17.29 20.80 -6.93
C LEU A 297 -17.69 21.42 -5.61
N ILE A 298 -18.05 20.58 -4.63
CA ILE A 298 -18.36 20.99 -3.26
C ILE A 298 -17.48 20.15 -2.33
N CYS A 299 -16.46 20.74 -1.74
CA CYS A 299 -15.62 20.03 -0.76
C CYS A 299 -16.46 19.72 0.50
N VAL A 300 -16.52 18.45 0.88
CA VAL A 300 -17.30 17.97 2.02
C VAL A 300 -16.45 17.40 3.14
N ALA A 301 -15.21 16.93 2.85
CA ALA A 301 -14.29 16.43 3.87
C ALA A 301 -12.83 16.53 3.42
N GLY A 302 -11.93 16.64 4.39
CA GLY A 302 -10.50 16.67 4.18
C GLY A 302 -10.01 17.96 3.51
N ARG A 303 -8.85 17.88 2.83
CA ARG A 303 -8.23 19.01 2.13
C ARG A 303 -7.75 18.60 0.76
N GLY A 304 -7.90 19.48 -0.21
CA GLY A 304 -7.47 19.25 -1.59
C GLY A 304 -7.15 20.54 -2.33
N TRP A 305 -6.96 20.39 -3.60
CA TRP A 305 -6.60 21.45 -4.53
C TRP A 305 -7.50 21.44 -5.76
N TYR A 306 -7.76 22.61 -6.28
CA TYR A 306 -8.28 22.86 -7.61
C TYR A 306 -7.36 23.82 -8.35
N GLN A 307 -7.10 23.61 -9.63
CA GLN A 307 -6.31 24.51 -10.44
C GLN A 307 -6.80 24.60 -11.87
N GLU A 308 -6.95 25.82 -12.37
CA GLU A 308 -7.13 26.10 -13.81
C GLU A 308 -5.77 26.23 -14.47
N TRP A 309 -5.69 25.85 -15.74
CA TRP A 309 -4.46 25.97 -16.50
C TRP A 309 -3.95 27.42 -16.54
N GLY A 310 -2.68 27.59 -16.21
CA GLY A 310 -2.03 28.89 -16.18
C GLY A 310 -2.38 29.79 -14.98
N LYS A 311 -3.17 29.29 -14.01
CA LYS A 311 -3.50 30.03 -12.78
C LYS A 311 -2.89 29.35 -11.53
N PRO A 312 -2.75 30.07 -10.41
CA PRO A 312 -2.39 29.46 -9.13
C PRO A 312 -3.43 28.41 -8.68
N ALA A 313 -2.97 27.37 -7.98
CA ALA A 313 -3.87 26.41 -7.36
C ALA A 313 -4.65 27.06 -6.20
N VAL A 314 -5.91 26.66 -6.05
CA VAL A 314 -6.84 27.12 -5.02
C VAL A 314 -7.04 25.98 -4.00
N PRO A 315 -6.83 26.22 -2.70
CA PRO A 315 -7.09 25.22 -1.68
C PRO A 315 -8.59 24.95 -1.55
N MET A 316 -8.94 23.67 -1.40
CA MET A 316 -10.30 23.22 -1.13
C MET A 316 -10.39 22.62 0.27
N THR A 317 -11.27 23.19 1.08
CA THR A 317 -11.61 22.70 2.43
C THR A 317 -13.13 22.56 2.55
N PRO A 318 -13.65 21.82 3.54
CA PRO A 318 -15.10 21.65 3.73
C PRO A 318 -15.86 22.97 3.67
N GLY A 319 -16.87 23.02 2.79
CA GLY A 319 -17.63 24.24 2.49
C GLY A 319 -17.13 25.02 1.27
N THR A 320 -15.96 24.74 0.72
CA THR A 320 -15.49 25.34 -0.55
C THR A 320 -16.35 24.84 -1.69
N ILE A 321 -16.89 25.77 -2.48
CA ILE A 321 -17.70 25.49 -3.69
C ILE A 321 -17.02 26.14 -4.88
N ILE A 322 -16.75 25.37 -5.92
CA ILE A 322 -16.16 25.84 -7.16
C ILE A 322 -17.09 25.46 -8.31
N ALA A 323 -17.54 26.46 -9.08
CA ALA A 323 -18.26 26.25 -10.32
C ALA A 323 -17.27 26.47 -11.50
N ILE A 324 -16.93 25.44 -12.20
CA ILE A 324 -15.96 25.42 -13.28
C ILE A 324 -16.70 25.64 -14.59
N PRO A 325 -16.50 26.77 -15.30
CA PRO A 325 -17.16 27.03 -16.57
C PRO A 325 -16.83 25.97 -17.62
N ALA A 326 -17.72 25.79 -18.57
CA ALA A 326 -17.41 24.99 -19.76
C ALA A 326 -16.13 25.48 -20.44
N GLU A 327 -15.41 24.56 -21.09
CA GLU A 327 -14.18 24.82 -21.85
C GLU A 327 -12.96 25.22 -20.99
N VAL A 328 -13.06 25.17 -19.67
CA VAL A 328 -11.91 25.47 -18.78
C VAL A 328 -11.08 24.21 -18.56
N LYS A 329 -9.81 24.23 -18.97
CA LYS A 329 -8.82 23.20 -18.64
C LYS A 329 -8.44 23.29 -17.18
N HIS A 330 -8.65 22.22 -16.40
CA HIS A 330 -8.42 22.21 -14.95
C HIS A 330 -8.09 20.80 -14.45
N TRP A 331 -7.68 20.74 -13.19
CA TRP A 331 -7.55 19.52 -12.42
C TRP A 331 -7.94 19.78 -10.97
N HIS A 332 -8.21 18.70 -10.21
CA HIS A 332 -8.40 18.72 -8.76
C HIS A 332 -7.92 17.41 -8.14
N GLY A 333 -7.65 17.45 -6.83
CA GLY A 333 -7.14 16.28 -6.10
C GLY A 333 -6.88 16.57 -4.63
N ALA A 334 -6.48 15.55 -3.89
CA ALA A 334 -6.17 15.62 -2.47
C ALA A 334 -4.90 16.43 -2.20
N ALA A 335 -4.75 16.97 -0.98
CA ALA A 335 -3.48 17.45 -0.47
C ALA A 335 -2.54 16.28 -0.15
N LYS A 336 -1.24 16.56 0.03
CA LYS A 336 -0.21 15.54 0.27
C LYS A 336 -0.43 14.73 1.54
N ASP A 337 -1.04 15.35 2.53
CA ASP A 337 -1.18 14.88 3.91
C ASP A 337 -2.65 14.78 4.36
N SER A 338 -3.60 14.73 3.41
CA SER A 338 -5.03 14.66 3.74
C SER A 338 -5.79 13.85 2.70
N TRP A 339 -6.71 13.02 3.17
CA TRP A 339 -7.82 12.57 2.35
C TRP A 339 -8.63 13.77 1.89
N PHE A 340 -9.34 13.63 0.78
CA PHE A 340 -10.16 14.67 0.21
C PHE A 340 -11.45 14.09 -0.37
N GLN A 341 -12.59 14.69 -0.01
CA GLN A 341 -13.87 14.33 -0.60
C GLN A 341 -14.57 15.57 -1.14
N HIS A 342 -15.11 15.44 -2.31
CA HIS A 342 -16.03 16.44 -2.85
C HIS A 342 -17.23 15.80 -3.52
N LEU A 343 -18.37 16.46 -3.40
CA LEU A 343 -19.50 16.20 -4.28
C LEU A 343 -19.24 16.87 -5.64
N THR A 344 -19.69 16.23 -6.70
CA THR A 344 -19.65 16.79 -8.05
C THR A 344 -20.96 16.56 -8.77
N TYR A 345 -21.36 17.53 -9.57
CA TYR A 345 -22.46 17.42 -10.50
C TYR A 345 -22.24 18.39 -11.67
N HIS A 346 -22.99 18.18 -12.76
CA HIS A 346 -22.97 19.09 -13.91
C HIS A 346 -24.25 19.88 -13.99
N LYS A 347 -24.14 21.16 -14.36
CA LYS A 347 -25.26 22.05 -14.64
C LYS A 347 -25.08 22.72 -16.01
N ASP A 348 -26.13 23.34 -16.50
CA ASP A 348 -26.13 24.03 -17.80
C ASP A 348 -25.68 23.12 -18.96
N VAL A 349 -26.07 21.83 -18.86
CA VAL A 349 -25.67 20.79 -19.80
C VAL A 349 -26.39 21.00 -21.15
N GLN A 350 -25.62 21.17 -22.23
CA GLN A 350 -26.11 21.34 -23.58
C GLN A 350 -25.98 20.05 -24.38
N GLU A 351 -26.68 19.99 -25.51
CA GLU A 351 -26.58 18.85 -26.42
C GLU A 351 -25.13 18.65 -26.93
N GLY A 352 -24.64 17.41 -26.82
CA GLY A 352 -23.28 17.06 -27.19
C GLY A 352 -22.26 17.43 -26.11
N ALA A 353 -22.69 17.62 -24.84
CA ALA A 353 -21.76 17.76 -23.70
C ALA A 353 -20.87 16.52 -23.56
N SER A 354 -19.60 16.72 -23.25
CA SER A 354 -18.60 15.66 -23.12
C SER A 354 -17.46 16.05 -22.17
N ASN A 355 -16.66 15.07 -21.77
CA ASN A 355 -15.43 15.28 -21.02
C ASN A 355 -14.23 14.92 -21.90
N GLU A 356 -13.22 15.78 -21.92
CA GLU A 356 -11.94 15.54 -22.58
C GLU A 356 -10.85 15.37 -21.50
N TRP A 357 -10.21 14.20 -21.49
CA TRP A 357 -9.07 13.91 -20.60
C TRP A 357 -7.76 14.21 -21.33
N LEU A 358 -6.87 14.91 -20.64
CA LEU A 358 -5.60 15.40 -21.16
C LEU A 358 -4.42 14.78 -20.38
N GLU A 359 -3.28 15.45 -20.39
CA GLU A 359 -2.05 15.00 -19.77
C GLU A 359 -2.14 14.91 -18.23
N PRO A 360 -1.39 14.01 -17.58
CA PRO A 360 -1.28 13.98 -16.14
C PRO A 360 -0.70 15.27 -15.55
N VAL A 361 -1.14 15.63 -14.34
CA VAL A 361 -0.46 16.62 -13.51
C VAL A 361 0.85 16.02 -13.02
N THR A 362 1.98 16.61 -13.39
CA THR A 362 3.29 16.09 -13.03
C THR A 362 3.57 16.20 -11.52
N ASP A 363 4.43 15.33 -10.99
CA ASP A 363 4.85 15.41 -9.59
C ASP A 363 5.49 16.80 -9.28
N GLY A 364 6.28 17.33 -10.21
CA GLY A 364 6.88 18.65 -10.03
C GLY A 364 5.87 19.80 -9.91
N GLN A 365 4.73 19.72 -10.65
CA GLN A 365 3.64 20.69 -10.53
C GLN A 365 2.90 20.53 -9.20
N TYR A 366 2.61 19.28 -8.83
CA TYR A 366 1.88 18.95 -7.62
C TYR A 366 2.71 19.19 -6.35
N ASP A 367 3.99 18.84 -6.34
CA ASP A 367 4.87 18.98 -5.18
C ASP A 367 5.27 20.43 -4.87
N ALA A 368 4.96 21.35 -5.77
CA ALA A 368 5.11 22.79 -5.53
C ALA A 368 3.99 23.40 -4.67
N LEU A 369 2.90 22.63 -4.34
CA LEU A 369 1.72 23.10 -3.58
C LEU A 369 1.80 22.87 -2.08
#